data_6c4e7d8fc17fd5526396319ed4a2dbca
#
_entry.id   6c4e7d8fc17fd5526396319ed4a2dbca
#
_cell.length_a   1.000
_cell.length_b   1.000
_cell.length_c   1.000
_cell.angle_alpha   90.00
_cell.angle_beta   90.00
_cell.angle_gamma   90.00
#
_symmetry.space_group_name_H-M   'P 1'
#
loop_
_entity.id
_entity.type
_entity.pdbx_description
1 polymer ?
#
loop_
_entity_poly.entity_id
_entity_poly.type
_entity_poly.pdbx_seq_one_letter_code
_entity_poly.pdbx_strand_id
1 'polypeptide(L)'
;MKRLLDIILSIFGLWILIFIIPFVAVAISLDSKGGVFYRGIRVGKNGKLFKIFKFRTMIQGADKCGPKLTYRNDPRITKIGRILRRLKIDELPQLINVFLGHMSMVGPRPEDPQYVSHYTEGQRAILSVKPGITGPAQIHYVDIESHMDPRKFNEQYIDEIIPEKFRLNMLYIKNRSLKLDLNILWLTLLSLFRIEISRVRNSRNSKKHDNDAPSNGQEDKSIATKSAS
;
A
#
# COMPACT_ATOMS: atom_id res chain seq x y z
N MET A 1 6.57 -9.75 -26.24
CA MET A 1 7.72 -9.41 -25.39
C MET A 1 7.31 -9.08 -23.94
N LYS A 2 6.38 -8.15 -23.65
CA LYS A 2 5.94 -7.82 -22.27
C LYS A 2 5.50 -9.05 -21.46
N ARG A 3 4.64 -9.92 -22.02
CA ARG A 3 4.15 -11.12 -21.31
C ARG A 3 5.28 -12.10 -20.95
N LEU A 4 6.30 -12.23 -21.80
CA LEU A 4 7.47 -13.06 -21.52
C LEU A 4 8.23 -12.51 -20.31
N LEU A 5 8.47 -11.19 -20.28
CA LEU A 5 9.07 -10.52 -19.13
C LEU A 5 8.26 -10.74 -17.84
N ASP A 6 6.92 -10.57 -17.91
CA ASP A 6 6.03 -10.81 -16.77
C ASP A 6 6.18 -12.24 -16.22
N ILE A 7 6.25 -13.25 -17.11
CA ILE A 7 6.40 -14.67 -16.73
C ILE A 7 7.77 -14.89 -16.08
N ILE A 8 8.85 -14.44 -16.70
CA ILE A 8 10.22 -14.64 -16.19
C ILE A 8 10.34 -14.00 -14.79
N LEU A 9 9.93 -12.73 -14.64
CA LEU A 9 10.02 -12.05 -13.37
C LEU A 9 9.10 -12.65 -12.30
N SER A 10 7.90 -13.12 -12.69
CA SER A 10 7.01 -13.78 -11.75
C SER A 10 7.53 -15.13 -11.29
N ILE A 11 8.11 -15.95 -12.15
CA ILE A 11 8.73 -17.24 -11.77
C ILE A 11 9.89 -16.99 -10.80
N PHE A 12 10.79 -16.05 -11.13
CA PHE A 12 11.92 -15.72 -10.27
C PHE A 12 11.44 -15.19 -8.91
N GLY A 13 10.48 -14.27 -8.90
CA GLY A 13 9.92 -13.74 -7.65
C GLY A 13 9.15 -14.80 -6.82
N LEU A 14 8.42 -15.73 -7.47
CA LEU A 14 7.76 -16.84 -6.80
C LEU A 14 8.76 -17.82 -6.19
N TRP A 15 9.88 -18.08 -6.86
CA TRP A 15 10.96 -18.89 -6.31
C TRP A 15 11.50 -18.30 -5.00
N ILE A 16 11.76 -16.98 -4.95
CA ILE A 16 12.15 -16.28 -3.72
C ILE A 16 11.02 -16.35 -2.67
N LEU A 17 9.78 -16.16 -3.10
CA LEU A 17 8.62 -16.13 -2.21
C LEU A 17 8.42 -17.46 -1.46
N ILE A 18 8.78 -18.61 -2.05
CA ILE A 18 8.73 -19.93 -1.39
C ILE A 18 9.51 -19.92 -0.07
N PHE A 19 10.64 -19.25 -0.02
CA PHE A 19 11.46 -19.17 1.20
C PHE A 19 10.90 -18.13 2.21
N ILE A 20 10.18 -17.12 1.75
CA ILE A 20 9.62 -16.07 2.61
C ILE A 20 8.30 -16.52 3.25
N ILE A 21 7.47 -17.29 2.53
CA ILE A 21 6.12 -17.71 2.98
C ILE A 21 6.12 -18.33 4.38
N PRO A 22 6.98 -19.30 4.74
CA PRO A 22 6.94 -19.93 6.05
C PRO A 22 7.09 -18.95 7.20
N PHE A 23 8.05 -18.03 7.10
CA PHE A 23 8.32 -17.01 8.13
C PHE A 23 7.17 -16.03 8.27
N VAL A 24 6.66 -15.52 7.14
CA VAL A 24 5.52 -14.61 7.14
C VAL A 24 4.25 -15.29 7.62
N ALA A 25 4.03 -16.55 7.26
CA ALA A 25 2.88 -17.32 7.70
C ALA A 25 2.86 -17.53 9.22
N VAL A 26 4.00 -17.89 9.82
CA VAL A 26 4.15 -18.00 11.27
C VAL A 26 3.89 -16.65 11.94
N ALA A 27 4.53 -15.58 11.46
CA ALA A 27 4.36 -14.24 12.03
C ALA A 27 2.88 -13.79 12.01
N ILE A 28 2.17 -13.96 10.88
CA ILE A 28 0.74 -13.62 10.75
C ILE A 28 -0.12 -14.46 11.70
N SER A 29 0.16 -15.77 11.82
CA SER A 29 -0.62 -16.69 12.63
C SER A 29 -0.47 -16.41 14.14
N LEU A 30 0.71 -15.95 14.56
CA LEU A 30 0.96 -15.54 15.94
C LEU A 30 0.32 -14.18 16.29
N ASP A 31 0.20 -13.28 15.31
CA ASP A 31 -0.33 -11.90 15.52
C ASP A 31 -1.86 -11.87 15.54
N SER A 32 -2.55 -12.71 14.78
CA SER A 32 -4.02 -12.70 14.71
C SER A 32 -4.62 -14.01 14.19
N LYS A 33 -5.80 -14.38 14.68
CA LYS A 33 -6.54 -15.58 14.24
C LYS A 33 -6.99 -15.47 12.78
N GLY A 34 -6.98 -16.59 12.05
CA GLY A 34 -7.49 -16.72 10.67
C GLY A 34 -6.43 -17.16 9.64
N GLY A 35 -6.78 -17.20 8.36
CA GLY A 35 -5.88 -17.63 7.26
C GLY A 35 -4.71 -16.68 7.03
N VAL A 36 -3.63 -17.19 6.46
CA VAL A 36 -2.42 -16.40 6.12
C VAL A 36 -2.65 -15.48 4.92
N PHE A 37 -3.47 -15.90 3.97
CA PHE A 37 -3.71 -15.18 2.73
C PHE A 37 -5.06 -14.47 2.74
N TYR A 38 -5.06 -13.29 2.12
CA TYR A 38 -6.26 -12.53 1.77
C TYR A 38 -6.51 -12.64 0.25
N ARG A 39 -7.79 -12.78 -0.14
CA ARG A 39 -8.23 -12.92 -1.54
C ARG A 39 -9.41 -11.99 -1.80
N GLY A 40 -9.13 -10.71 -2.03
CA GLY A 40 -10.16 -9.72 -2.41
C GLY A 40 -10.51 -9.79 -3.89
N ILE A 41 -11.73 -9.42 -4.24
CA ILE A 41 -12.16 -9.27 -5.63
C ILE A 41 -11.63 -7.95 -6.17
N ARG A 42 -11.10 -7.96 -7.40
CA ARG A 42 -10.62 -6.78 -8.12
C ARG A 42 -11.05 -6.81 -9.56
N VAL A 43 -11.10 -5.62 -10.17
CA VAL A 43 -11.40 -5.46 -11.59
C VAL A 43 -10.10 -5.53 -12.40
N GLY A 44 -10.08 -6.44 -13.36
CA GLY A 44 -8.97 -6.64 -14.27
C GLY A 44 -9.26 -6.10 -15.68
N LYS A 45 -8.47 -6.59 -16.65
CA LYS A 45 -8.62 -6.20 -18.06
C LYS A 45 -10.03 -6.47 -18.58
N ASN A 46 -10.58 -5.50 -19.34
CA ASN A 46 -11.92 -5.53 -19.94
C ASN A 46 -13.04 -5.71 -18.88
N GLY A 47 -12.82 -5.25 -17.64
CA GLY A 47 -13.82 -5.37 -16.57
C GLY A 47 -13.94 -6.77 -15.95
N LYS A 48 -13.12 -7.75 -16.34
CA LYS A 48 -13.19 -9.10 -15.79
C LYS A 48 -12.75 -9.12 -14.34
N LEU A 49 -13.58 -9.69 -13.47
CA LEU A 49 -13.27 -9.83 -12.06
C LEU A 49 -12.25 -10.95 -11.83
N PHE A 50 -11.32 -10.73 -10.89
CA PHE A 50 -10.39 -11.74 -10.44
C PHE A 50 -10.12 -11.62 -8.93
N LYS A 51 -9.60 -12.67 -8.29
CA LYS A 51 -9.19 -12.64 -6.89
C LYS A 51 -7.71 -12.30 -6.81
N ILE A 52 -7.40 -11.17 -6.15
CA ILE A 52 -6.03 -10.76 -5.88
C ILE A 52 -5.46 -11.57 -4.70
N PHE A 53 -4.22 -12.03 -4.81
CA PHE A 53 -3.53 -12.70 -3.72
C PHE A 53 -2.69 -11.70 -2.92
N LYS A 54 -2.88 -11.67 -1.59
CA LYS A 54 -2.05 -10.89 -0.66
C LYS A 54 -1.82 -11.68 0.62
N PHE A 55 -0.77 -11.35 1.36
CA PHE A 55 -0.72 -11.74 2.77
C PHE A 55 -1.76 -10.95 3.56
N ARG A 56 -2.37 -11.61 4.55
CA ARG A 56 -3.32 -10.96 5.44
C ARG A 56 -2.59 -9.99 6.37
N THR A 57 -3.02 -8.72 6.34
CA THR A 57 -2.47 -7.64 7.16
C THR A 57 -3.50 -7.01 8.09
N MET A 58 -4.73 -7.51 8.07
CA MET A 58 -5.84 -7.02 8.87
C MET A 58 -6.47 -8.16 9.68
N ILE A 59 -7.21 -7.80 10.73
CA ILE A 59 -8.01 -8.75 11.52
C ILE A 59 -9.02 -9.48 10.63
N GLN A 60 -9.45 -10.66 11.04
CA GLN A 60 -10.43 -11.43 10.30
C GLN A 60 -11.76 -10.67 10.23
N GLY A 61 -12.37 -10.61 9.04
CA GLY A 61 -13.63 -9.89 8.82
C GLY A 61 -13.49 -8.36 8.69
N ALA A 62 -12.28 -7.83 8.61
CA ALA A 62 -12.02 -6.39 8.46
C ALA A 62 -12.73 -5.74 7.26
N ASP A 63 -13.00 -6.51 6.20
CA ASP A 63 -13.73 -6.09 5.01
C ASP A 63 -15.22 -5.81 5.25
N LYS A 64 -15.76 -6.31 6.37
CA LYS A 64 -17.15 -6.08 6.83
C LYS A 64 -17.25 -4.93 7.82
N CYS A 65 -16.13 -4.46 8.38
CA CYS A 65 -16.06 -3.50 9.48
C CYS A 65 -15.41 -2.18 9.03
N GLY A 66 -15.97 -1.48 8.04
CA GLY A 66 -15.46 -0.18 7.63
C GLY A 66 -15.18 -0.05 6.14
N PRO A 67 -14.54 1.05 5.70
CA PRO A 67 -14.33 1.35 4.29
C PRO A 67 -13.39 0.32 3.62
N LYS A 68 -13.54 0.13 2.31
CA LYS A 68 -12.68 -0.78 1.51
C LYS A 68 -11.23 -0.33 1.45
N LEU A 69 -11.01 0.98 1.51
CA LEU A 69 -9.67 1.56 1.59
C LEU A 69 -9.21 1.65 3.05
N THR A 70 -7.91 1.71 3.25
CA THR A 70 -7.29 1.90 4.55
C THR A 70 -6.91 3.36 4.74
N TYR A 71 -6.95 3.83 5.98
CA TYR A 71 -6.57 5.17 6.38
C TYR A 71 -5.44 5.13 7.43
N ARG A 72 -4.90 6.30 7.76
CA ARG A 72 -3.82 6.41 8.74
C ARG A 72 -4.28 5.88 10.10
N ASN A 73 -3.47 4.99 10.70
CA ASN A 73 -3.76 4.34 11.99
C ASN A 73 -5.05 3.50 12.02
N ASP A 74 -5.44 2.92 10.88
CA ASP A 74 -6.58 2.02 10.79
C ASP A 74 -6.46 0.87 11.83
N PRO A 75 -7.39 0.78 12.81
CA PRO A 75 -7.31 -0.20 13.90
C PRO A 75 -7.47 -1.64 13.43
N ARG A 76 -7.97 -1.85 12.23
CA ARG A 76 -8.11 -3.19 11.63
C ARG A 76 -6.75 -3.79 11.21
N ILE A 77 -5.70 -2.97 11.08
CA ILE A 77 -4.37 -3.42 10.67
C ILE A 77 -3.66 -4.02 11.88
N THR A 78 -3.23 -5.28 11.77
CA THR A 78 -2.50 -6.00 12.82
C THR A 78 -1.07 -5.46 12.99
N LYS A 79 -0.37 -5.81 14.07
CA LYS A 79 1.02 -5.35 14.31
C LYS A 79 1.96 -5.83 13.21
N ILE A 80 1.93 -7.12 12.89
CA ILE A 80 2.71 -7.71 11.78
C ILE A 80 2.21 -7.16 10.44
N GLY A 81 0.89 -7.00 10.27
CA GLY A 81 0.31 -6.41 9.07
C GLY A 81 0.87 -5.02 8.76
N ARG A 82 1.13 -4.21 9.76
CA ARG A 82 1.74 -2.89 9.63
C ARG A 82 3.17 -2.96 9.09
N ILE A 83 3.94 -3.94 9.55
CA ILE A 83 5.31 -4.19 9.07
C ILE A 83 5.28 -4.67 7.61
N LEU A 84 4.44 -5.66 7.30
CA LEU A 84 4.32 -6.23 5.95
C LEU A 84 3.91 -5.18 4.91
N ARG A 85 2.94 -4.31 5.22
CA ARG A 85 2.52 -3.19 4.37
C ARG A 85 3.63 -2.17 4.17
N ARG A 86 4.33 -1.83 5.25
CA ARG A 86 5.45 -0.90 5.20
C ARG A 86 6.54 -1.36 4.25
N LEU A 87 6.87 -2.65 4.26
CA LEU A 87 7.87 -3.28 3.41
C LEU A 87 7.30 -3.74 2.05
N LYS A 88 6.00 -3.56 1.79
CA LYS A 88 5.28 -4.06 0.61
C LYS A 88 5.37 -5.58 0.41
N ILE A 89 5.75 -6.32 1.45
CA ILE A 89 5.80 -7.79 1.45
C ILE A 89 4.40 -8.39 1.29
N ASP A 90 3.38 -7.72 1.81
CA ASP A 90 1.98 -8.15 1.72
C ASP A 90 1.50 -8.31 0.27
N GLU A 91 2.10 -7.62 -0.68
CA GLU A 91 1.72 -7.66 -2.10
C GLU A 91 2.49 -8.70 -2.92
N LEU A 92 3.57 -9.32 -2.38
CA LEU A 92 4.36 -10.31 -3.11
C LEU A 92 3.54 -11.50 -3.64
N PRO A 93 2.51 -12.03 -2.94
CA PRO A 93 1.69 -13.10 -3.50
C PRO A 93 0.94 -12.74 -4.80
N GLN A 94 0.83 -11.45 -5.17
CA GLN A 94 0.27 -11.04 -6.47
C GLN A 94 1.11 -11.54 -7.66
N LEU A 95 2.37 -11.96 -7.44
CA LEU A 95 3.17 -12.65 -8.45
C LEU A 95 2.45 -13.89 -9.00
N ILE A 96 1.63 -14.57 -8.19
CA ILE A 96 0.74 -15.65 -8.63
C ILE A 96 -0.28 -15.11 -9.66
N ASN A 97 -0.86 -13.93 -9.42
CA ASN A 97 -1.79 -13.31 -10.37
C ASN A 97 -1.10 -12.92 -11.69
N VAL A 98 0.16 -12.48 -11.62
CA VAL A 98 0.96 -12.20 -12.83
C VAL A 98 1.24 -13.48 -13.58
N PHE A 99 1.70 -14.53 -12.91
CA PHE A 99 1.98 -15.84 -13.51
C PHE A 99 0.73 -16.43 -14.18
N LEU A 100 -0.43 -16.38 -13.53
CA LEU A 100 -1.72 -16.82 -14.08
C LEU A 100 -2.25 -15.91 -15.20
N GLY A 101 -1.68 -14.72 -15.40
CA GLY A 101 -2.06 -13.80 -16.46
C GLY A 101 -3.24 -12.88 -16.14
N HIS A 102 -3.71 -12.84 -14.90
CA HIS A 102 -4.70 -11.87 -14.44
C HIS A 102 -4.11 -10.47 -14.32
N MET A 103 -2.81 -10.38 -13.99
CA MET A 103 -2.04 -9.16 -13.82
C MET A 103 -0.78 -9.13 -14.69
N SER A 104 -0.09 -8.00 -14.70
CA SER A 104 1.24 -7.75 -15.24
C SER A 104 2.14 -7.25 -14.11
N MET A 105 3.45 -7.28 -14.29
CA MET A 105 4.37 -6.62 -13.35
C MET A 105 4.10 -5.12 -13.29
N VAL A 106 3.91 -4.48 -14.45
CA VAL A 106 3.68 -3.04 -14.57
C VAL A 106 2.34 -2.75 -15.24
N GLY A 107 1.55 -1.89 -14.61
CA GLY A 107 0.24 -1.47 -15.10
C GLY A 107 -0.54 -0.63 -14.06
N PRO A 108 -1.74 -0.18 -14.39
CA PRO A 108 -2.64 0.46 -13.44
C PRO A 108 -2.94 -0.46 -12.25
N ARG A 109 -3.05 0.09 -11.04
CA ARG A 109 -3.43 -0.70 -9.85
C ARG A 109 -4.83 -1.28 -10.03
N PRO A 110 -5.06 -2.57 -9.68
CA PRO A 110 -6.39 -3.14 -9.76
C PRO A 110 -7.28 -2.57 -8.65
N GLU A 111 -8.37 -1.90 -9.04
CA GLU A 111 -9.31 -1.28 -8.11
C GLU A 111 -10.43 -2.24 -7.66
N ASP A 112 -11.07 -1.90 -6.54
CA ASP A 112 -12.26 -2.60 -6.06
C ASP A 112 -13.44 -2.31 -7.00
N PRO A 113 -14.35 -3.28 -7.26
CA PRO A 113 -15.52 -3.06 -8.10
C PRO A 113 -16.37 -1.86 -7.67
N GLN A 114 -16.45 -1.58 -6.38
CA GLN A 114 -17.17 -0.44 -5.82
C GLN A 114 -16.65 0.90 -6.39
N TYR A 115 -15.34 1.08 -6.50
CA TYR A 115 -14.77 2.33 -7.05
C TYR A 115 -14.83 2.36 -8.58
N VAL A 116 -14.68 1.22 -9.24
CA VAL A 116 -14.82 1.13 -10.70
C VAL A 116 -16.26 1.44 -11.17
N SER A 117 -17.27 1.24 -10.32
CA SER A 117 -18.65 1.62 -10.65
C SER A 117 -18.83 3.13 -10.82
N HIS A 118 -17.99 3.95 -10.16
CA HIS A 118 -17.95 5.42 -10.29
C HIS A 118 -17.14 5.92 -11.48
N TYR A 119 -16.49 5.03 -12.26
CA TYR A 119 -15.71 5.45 -13.42
C TYR A 119 -16.61 5.99 -14.53
N THR A 120 -16.28 7.18 -15.03
CA THR A 120 -16.86 7.70 -16.26
C THR A 120 -16.50 6.80 -17.45
N GLU A 121 -17.21 6.94 -18.57
CA GLU A 121 -16.93 6.17 -19.79
C GLU A 121 -15.46 6.35 -20.23
N GLY A 122 -14.95 7.58 -20.22
CA GLY A 122 -13.54 7.87 -20.52
C GLY A 122 -12.57 7.18 -19.56
N GLN A 123 -12.89 7.14 -18.26
CA GLN A 123 -12.04 6.50 -17.24
C GLN A 123 -12.00 4.97 -17.40
N ARG A 124 -13.04 4.34 -17.94
CA ARG A 124 -13.05 2.89 -18.22
C ARG A 124 -11.99 2.46 -19.24
N ALA A 125 -11.44 3.39 -20.03
CA ALA A 125 -10.33 3.12 -20.94
C ALA A 125 -9.08 2.54 -20.22
N ILE A 126 -8.91 2.82 -18.91
CA ILE A 126 -7.84 2.23 -18.10
C ILE A 126 -7.92 0.69 -18.01
N LEU A 127 -9.12 0.14 -18.15
CA LEU A 127 -9.38 -1.30 -18.12
C LEU A 127 -8.99 -2.01 -19.41
N SER A 128 -8.55 -1.31 -20.46
CA SER A 128 -8.07 -1.90 -21.71
C SER A 128 -6.80 -2.72 -21.56
N VAL A 129 -6.05 -2.54 -20.47
CA VAL A 129 -4.80 -3.25 -20.17
C VAL A 129 -4.93 -4.12 -18.92
N LYS A 130 -3.98 -5.06 -18.73
CA LYS A 130 -3.89 -5.80 -17.46
C LYS A 130 -3.46 -4.87 -16.34
N PRO A 131 -4.06 -4.98 -15.14
CA PRO A 131 -3.57 -4.26 -13.98
C PRO A 131 -2.17 -4.73 -13.58
N GLY A 132 -1.39 -3.85 -12.90
CA GLY A 132 -0.03 -4.10 -12.48
C GLY A 132 0.13 -4.26 -10.97
N ILE A 133 1.21 -4.93 -10.56
CA ILE A 133 1.70 -4.88 -9.16
C ILE A 133 2.20 -3.48 -8.87
N THR A 134 2.94 -2.88 -9.82
CA THR A 134 3.40 -1.50 -9.76
C THR A 134 3.01 -0.73 -11.01
N GLY A 135 3.13 0.61 -10.95
CA GLY A 135 2.82 1.51 -12.05
C GLY A 135 3.03 2.97 -11.67
N PRO A 136 2.84 3.92 -12.61
CA PRO A 136 3.14 5.33 -12.35
C PRO A 136 2.36 5.91 -11.18
N ALA A 137 1.06 5.61 -11.09
CA ALA A 137 0.24 6.09 -9.99
C ALA A 137 0.69 5.51 -8.64
N GLN A 138 1.12 4.24 -8.57
CA GLN A 138 1.60 3.64 -7.33
C GLN A 138 2.93 4.25 -6.85
N ILE A 139 3.81 4.65 -7.77
CA ILE A 139 5.08 5.33 -7.44
C ILE A 139 4.80 6.76 -6.96
N HIS A 140 3.89 7.47 -7.61
CA HIS A 140 3.55 8.86 -7.28
C HIS A 140 2.80 8.97 -5.95
N TYR A 141 1.89 8.02 -5.68
CA TYR A 141 1.01 8.00 -4.52
C TYR A 141 1.36 6.91 -3.50
N VAL A 142 2.63 6.79 -3.15
CA VAL A 142 3.09 5.72 -2.22
C VAL A 142 2.40 5.79 -0.86
N ASP A 143 2.05 6.98 -0.37
CA ASP A 143 1.50 7.22 0.97
C ASP A 143 0.20 8.06 0.95
N ILE A 144 -0.62 7.96 -0.11
CA ILE A 144 -1.84 8.76 -0.24
C ILE A 144 -2.82 8.55 0.92
N GLU A 145 -2.88 7.32 1.42
CA GLU A 145 -3.74 6.92 2.54
C GLU A 145 -3.39 7.68 3.83
N SER A 146 -2.16 8.19 3.96
CA SER A 146 -1.70 8.91 5.15
C SER A 146 -2.14 10.38 5.22
N HIS A 147 -2.60 10.94 4.10
CA HIS A 147 -2.93 12.37 3.97
C HIS A 147 -4.43 12.64 3.90
N MET A 148 -5.26 11.60 3.83
CA MET A 148 -6.71 11.73 3.68
C MET A 148 -7.43 11.79 5.03
N ASP A 149 -8.49 12.64 5.12
CA ASP A 149 -9.37 12.70 6.29
C ASP A 149 -10.24 11.42 6.35
N PRO A 150 -10.18 10.64 7.43
CA PRO A 150 -10.97 9.42 7.57
C PRO A 150 -12.49 9.62 7.41
N ARG A 151 -13.00 10.83 7.69
CA ARG A 151 -14.43 11.16 7.61
C ARG A 151 -14.92 11.44 6.20
N LYS A 152 -14.03 11.97 5.32
CA LYS A 152 -14.34 12.33 3.92
C LYS A 152 -13.62 11.43 2.93
N PHE A 153 -13.08 10.32 3.41
CA PHE A 153 -12.15 9.47 2.68
C PHE A 153 -12.70 8.99 1.33
N ASN A 154 -13.95 8.51 1.28
CA ASN A 154 -14.54 8.02 0.03
C ASN A 154 -14.80 9.14 -0.99
N GLU A 155 -15.28 10.30 -0.54
CA GLU A 155 -15.51 11.47 -1.40
C GLU A 155 -14.19 11.97 -1.98
N GLN A 156 -13.19 12.24 -1.14
CA GLN A 156 -11.87 12.66 -1.58
C GLN A 156 -11.22 11.66 -2.55
N TYR A 157 -11.40 10.36 -2.29
CA TYR A 157 -10.84 9.33 -3.17
C TYR A 157 -11.49 9.36 -4.55
N ILE A 158 -12.82 9.50 -4.62
CA ILE A 158 -13.56 9.52 -5.88
C ILE A 158 -13.31 10.82 -6.66
N ASP A 159 -13.37 11.96 -5.97
CA ASP A 159 -13.40 13.27 -6.62
C ASP A 159 -11.99 13.80 -6.96
N GLU A 160 -10.98 13.50 -6.14
CA GLU A 160 -9.64 14.04 -6.29
C GLU A 160 -8.63 13.00 -6.79
N ILE A 161 -8.66 11.79 -6.18
CA ILE A 161 -7.60 10.81 -6.38
C ILE A 161 -7.81 9.96 -7.64
N ILE A 162 -9.02 9.50 -7.90
CA ILE A 162 -9.33 8.71 -9.10
C ILE A 162 -8.99 9.48 -10.38
N PRO A 163 -9.36 10.77 -10.55
CA PRO A 163 -9.01 11.53 -11.75
C PRO A 163 -7.51 11.64 -12.00
N GLU A 164 -6.74 11.91 -10.97
CA GLU A 164 -5.28 12.05 -11.11
C GLU A 164 -4.59 10.70 -11.35
N LYS A 165 -4.99 9.65 -10.64
CA LYS A 165 -4.54 8.28 -10.95
C LYS A 165 -4.86 7.90 -12.39
N PHE A 166 -6.05 8.27 -12.88
CA PHE A 166 -6.45 8.06 -14.27
C PHE A 166 -5.49 8.77 -15.22
N ARG A 167 -5.22 10.06 -15.01
CA ARG A 167 -4.32 10.85 -15.84
C ARG A 167 -2.94 10.19 -15.96
N LEU A 168 -2.33 9.80 -14.84
CA LEU A 168 -1.02 9.14 -14.80
C LEU A 168 -1.03 7.78 -15.51
N ASN A 169 -2.06 6.99 -15.27
CA ASN A 169 -2.18 5.68 -15.88
C ASN A 169 -2.47 5.75 -17.39
N MET A 170 -3.23 6.76 -17.86
CA MET A 170 -3.47 6.96 -19.30
C MET A 170 -2.20 7.41 -20.04
N LEU A 171 -1.36 8.25 -19.41
CA LEU A 171 -0.04 8.58 -19.95
C LEU A 171 0.83 7.32 -20.13
N TYR A 172 0.82 6.42 -19.16
CA TYR A 172 1.49 5.15 -19.27
C TYR A 172 0.91 4.28 -20.41
N ILE A 173 -0.42 4.14 -20.48
CA ILE A 173 -1.08 3.30 -21.49
C ILE A 173 -0.76 3.79 -22.90
N LYS A 174 -0.76 5.12 -23.14
CA LYS A 174 -0.41 5.72 -24.44
C LYS A 174 1.05 5.51 -24.84
N ASN A 175 1.97 5.55 -23.87
CA ASN A 175 3.42 5.49 -24.11
C ASN A 175 4.05 4.15 -23.71
N ARG A 176 3.24 3.12 -23.46
CA ARG A 176 3.74 1.83 -22.96
C ARG A 176 4.79 1.24 -23.88
N SER A 177 5.92 0.90 -23.30
CA SER A 177 7.05 0.25 -23.94
C SER A 177 7.79 -0.62 -22.93
N LEU A 178 8.56 -1.57 -23.40
CA LEU A 178 9.38 -2.41 -22.52
C LEU A 178 10.39 -1.56 -21.71
N LYS A 179 10.97 -0.54 -22.35
CA LYS A 179 11.88 0.40 -21.69
C LYS A 179 11.20 1.15 -20.55
N LEU A 180 9.96 1.60 -20.77
CA LEU A 180 9.18 2.29 -19.74
C LEU A 180 8.82 1.34 -18.59
N ASP A 181 8.46 0.08 -18.89
CA ASP A 181 8.18 -0.93 -17.86
C ASP A 181 9.42 -1.19 -16.98
N LEU A 182 10.60 -1.38 -17.58
CA LEU A 182 11.85 -1.56 -16.84
C LEU A 182 12.21 -0.35 -15.98
N ASN A 183 12.00 0.87 -16.50
CA ASN A 183 12.22 2.09 -15.74
C ASN A 183 11.26 2.19 -14.53
N ILE A 184 9.97 1.86 -14.70
CA ILE A 184 8.99 1.84 -13.62
C ILE A 184 9.37 0.80 -12.55
N LEU A 185 9.81 -0.40 -12.95
CA LEU A 185 10.29 -1.43 -12.02
C LEU A 185 11.50 -0.94 -11.23
N TRP A 186 12.46 -0.29 -11.90
CA TRP A 186 13.64 0.29 -11.26
C TRP A 186 13.26 1.38 -10.26
N LEU A 187 12.40 2.33 -10.65
CA LEU A 187 11.90 3.38 -9.76
C LEU A 187 11.12 2.81 -8.58
N THR A 188 10.38 1.71 -8.77
CA THR A 188 9.69 1.02 -7.67
C THR A 188 10.69 0.49 -6.65
N LEU A 189 11.75 -0.18 -7.09
CA LEU A 189 12.80 -0.66 -6.20
C LEU A 189 13.45 0.50 -5.43
N LEU A 190 13.83 1.57 -6.13
CA LEU A 190 14.41 2.76 -5.50
C LEU A 190 13.45 3.41 -4.48
N SER A 191 12.15 3.45 -4.78
CA SER A 191 11.16 4.03 -3.87
C SER A 191 11.04 3.25 -2.56
N LEU A 192 11.14 1.92 -2.60
CA LEU A 192 11.16 1.09 -1.40
C LEU A 192 12.35 1.40 -0.50
N PHE A 193 13.55 1.55 -1.07
CA PHE A 193 14.75 1.95 -0.32
C PHE A 193 14.65 3.39 0.22
N ARG A 194 14.17 4.34 -0.59
CA ARG A 194 14.04 5.75 -0.20
C ARG A 194 13.07 5.96 0.97
N ILE A 195 11.95 5.25 0.96
CA ILE A 195 10.96 5.29 2.06
C ILE A 195 11.62 4.83 3.36
N GLU A 196 12.37 3.75 3.33
CA GLU A 196 13.01 3.21 4.52
C GLU A 196 14.09 4.18 5.07
N ILE A 197 14.92 4.75 4.20
CA ILE A 197 15.96 5.74 4.60
C ILE A 197 15.33 7.00 5.21
N SER A 198 14.29 7.56 4.62
CA SER A 198 13.63 8.77 5.14
C SER A 198 12.98 8.53 6.50
N ARG A 199 12.37 7.36 6.71
CA ARG A 199 11.76 6.97 8.00
C ARG A 199 12.81 6.77 9.09
N VAL A 200 13.93 6.11 8.79
CA VAL A 200 15.05 5.95 9.74
C VAL A 200 15.60 7.30 10.17
N ARG A 201 15.75 8.24 9.24
CA ARG A 201 16.21 9.61 9.52
C ARG A 201 15.23 10.36 10.42
N ASN A 202 13.92 10.29 10.13
CA ASN A 202 12.90 10.95 10.93
C ASN A 202 12.80 10.37 12.37
N SER A 203 12.92 9.04 12.51
CA SER A 203 12.94 8.38 13.81
C SER A 203 14.17 8.79 14.67
N ARG A 204 15.33 9.01 14.05
CA ARG A 204 16.52 9.51 14.74
C ARG A 204 16.36 10.96 15.20
N ASN A 205 15.74 11.80 14.37
CA ASN A 205 15.50 13.21 14.72
C ASN A 205 14.47 13.36 15.85
N SER A 206 13.41 12.54 15.86
CA SER A 206 12.42 12.52 16.95
C SER A 206 13.08 12.15 18.30
N LYS A 207 13.90 11.10 18.32
CA LYS A 207 14.63 10.69 19.54
C LYS A 207 15.63 11.73 20.03
N LYS A 208 16.20 12.54 19.14
CA LYS A 208 17.12 13.62 19.51
C LYS A 208 16.37 14.78 20.15
N HIS A 209 15.18 15.13 19.65
CA HIS A 209 14.32 16.16 20.25
C HIS A 209 13.78 15.78 21.63
N ASP A 210 13.45 14.50 21.85
CA ASP A 210 12.99 14.01 23.16
C ASP A 210 14.11 14.01 24.22
N ASN A 211 15.37 13.85 23.80
CA ASN A 211 16.54 13.91 24.70
C ASN A 211 17.03 15.34 24.99
N ASP A 212 16.69 16.30 24.13
CA ASP A 212 17.08 17.71 24.27
C ASP A 212 15.99 18.58 24.95
N ALA A 213 14.88 17.98 25.36
CA ALA A 213 13.85 18.68 26.13
C ALA A 213 14.37 18.96 27.54
N PRO A 214 14.43 20.25 28.00
CA PRO A 214 14.90 20.57 29.34
C PRO A 214 14.00 19.95 30.39
N SER A 215 14.60 19.25 31.34
CA SER A 215 13.93 18.70 32.53
C SER A 215 13.45 19.85 33.44
N ASN A 216 12.30 20.45 33.10
CA ASN A 216 11.61 21.36 33.99
C ASN A 216 10.87 20.55 35.05
N GLY A 217 11.53 20.30 36.14
CA GLY A 217 10.96 19.65 37.31
C GLY A 217 11.78 19.84 38.54
N GLN A 218 11.79 21.07 39.10
CA GLN A 218 11.90 21.34 40.54
C GLN A 218 12.24 22.81 40.74
N GLU A 219 11.24 23.59 41.06
CA GLU A 219 11.27 24.77 41.91
C GLU A 219 9.86 25.38 41.89
N ASP A 220 9.10 25.14 42.93
CA ASP A 220 8.52 26.15 43.82
C ASP A 220 7.57 25.50 44.83
N LYS A 221 8.12 25.08 45.95
CA LYS A 221 7.39 24.89 47.21
C LYS A 221 8.07 25.71 48.31
N SER A 222 7.89 27.02 48.23
CA SER A 222 8.16 27.85 49.41
C SER A 222 7.65 29.28 49.22
N ILE A 223 6.37 29.53 49.21
CA ILE A 223 5.76 30.83 49.62
C ILE A 223 4.27 30.56 49.86
N ALA A 224 3.93 30.05 51.01
CA ALA A 224 2.58 30.09 51.54
C ALA A 224 2.59 29.94 53.06
N THR A 225 3.23 30.89 53.74
CA THR A 225 2.98 31.13 55.20
C THR A 225 3.47 32.53 55.53
N LYS A 226 2.60 33.56 55.35
CA LYS A 226 2.56 34.80 56.14
C LYS A 226 1.53 35.75 55.55
N SER A 227 0.28 35.67 56.04
CA SER A 227 -0.56 36.83 56.38
C SER A 227 -1.90 36.35 56.92
N ALA A 228 -1.91 36.10 58.21
CA ALA A 228 -3.12 36.16 59.00
C ALA A 228 -2.68 36.79 60.30
N SER A 229 -2.86 38.11 60.38
CA SER A 229 -3.00 38.92 61.60
C SER A 229 -3.85 40.10 61.22
#